data_8a6003f12a635c33f2e66f37994c2789
#
_entry.id   8a6003f12a635c33f2e66f37994c2789
#
_cell.length_a   1.000
_cell.length_b   1.000
_cell.length_c   1.000
_cell.angle_alpha   90.00
_cell.angle_beta   90.00
_cell.angle_gamma   90.00
#
_symmetry.space_group_name_H-M   'P 1'
#
loop_
_entity.id
_entity.type
_entity.pdbx_description
1 polymer ?
#
loop_
_entity_poly.entity_id
_entity_poly.type
_entity_poly.pdbx_seq_one_letter_code
_entity_poly.pdbx_strand_id
1 'polypeptide(L)'
;LRGTNMSEQVCNCNGAEKRREQFKELQPVLDQYAKVPGSLITILQKAQDIYGYLSVDTINYISEATGIKPAKIYGVATFYAQFRLQPIGKYLVMLCQGTACHVNGAEMIEEAVCEHLNIKDGETTEDGLFTLNNVACLGCCSLAPVMMVRSADGDETYGSLTKEKVTRILDEIRERA
;
A
#
# COMPACT_ATOMS: atom_id res chain seq x y z
N LEU A 1 39.45 44.49 16.00
CA LEU A 1 38.27 45.08 15.39
C LEU A 1 37.98 44.40 14.05
N ARG A 2 37.27 43.30 14.00
CA ARG A 2 36.53 42.82 12.82
C ARG A 2 35.35 41.99 13.31
N GLY A 3 34.15 42.52 13.11
CA GLY A 3 32.90 41.87 13.41
C GLY A 3 32.70 40.67 12.50
N THR A 4 32.37 39.54 13.10
CA THR A 4 31.92 38.33 12.43
C THR A 4 30.43 38.48 12.16
N ASN A 5 30.09 38.63 10.88
CA ASN A 5 28.75 38.53 10.36
C ASN A 5 28.17 37.15 10.72
N MET A 6 27.15 37.12 11.58
CA MET A 6 26.23 36.00 11.70
C MET A 6 25.36 36.00 10.46
N SER A 7 25.65 35.11 9.52
CA SER A 7 24.81 34.83 8.37
C SER A 7 23.44 34.36 8.83
N GLU A 8 22.42 35.09 8.44
CA GLU A 8 20.99 34.79 8.54
C GLU A 8 20.73 33.37 8.06
N GLN A 9 20.31 32.52 8.97
CA GLN A 9 19.62 31.28 8.62
C GLN A 9 18.26 31.68 8.04
N VAL A 10 18.18 31.70 6.71
CA VAL A 10 16.92 31.84 5.99
C VAL A 10 16.04 30.66 6.39
N CYS A 11 15.06 30.90 7.24
CA CYS A 11 13.99 29.94 7.54
C CYS A 11 13.32 29.51 6.25
N ASN A 12 13.42 28.21 5.93
CA ASN A 12 12.83 27.63 4.73
C ASN A 12 11.30 27.48 4.90
N CYS A 13 10.58 28.60 5.01
CA CYS A 13 9.13 28.64 5.19
C CYS A 13 8.35 28.03 4.00
N ASN A 14 8.92 28.08 2.79
CA ASN A 14 8.32 27.50 1.59
C ASN A 14 8.17 25.97 1.63
N GLY A 15 9.03 25.26 2.39
CA GLY A 15 8.95 23.81 2.53
C GLY A 15 7.79 23.34 3.41
N ALA A 16 7.47 24.10 4.45
CA ALA A 16 6.40 23.75 5.38
C ALA A 16 5.00 24.02 4.78
N GLU A 17 4.84 25.10 4.02
CA GLU A 17 3.59 25.43 3.34
C GLU A 17 3.29 24.41 2.21
N LYS A 18 4.30 24.06 1.41
CA LYS A 18 4.18 23.07 0.34
C LYS A 18 3.81 21.67 0.90
N ARG A 19 4.38 21.28 2.06
CA ARG A 19 4.01 20.05 2.75
C ARG A 19 2.58 20.08 3.28
N ARG A 20 2.14 21.19 3.86
CA ARG A 20 0.75 21.34 4.33
C ARG A 20 -0.26 21.23 3.20
N GLU A 21 0.06 21.76 2.03
CA GLU A 21 -0.78 21.66 0.84
C GLU A 21 -0.84 20.21 0.32
N GLN A 22 0.30 19.50 0.31
CA GLN A 22 0.39 18.10 -0.08
C GLN A 22 -0.41 17.18 0.86
N PHE A 23 -0.46 17.49 2.17
CA PHE A 23 -1.14 16.67 3.18
C PHE A 23 -2.44 17.31 3.69
N LYS A 24 -3.06 18.19 2.90
CA LYS A 24 -4.29 18.90 3.25
C LYS A 24 -5.44 17.96 3.58
N GLU A 25 -5.56 16.83 2.89
CA GLU A 25 -6.60 15.83 3.13
C GLU A 25 -6.42 15.08 4.45
N LEU A 26 -5.18 14.96 4.93
CA LEU A 26 -4.87 14.32 6.22
C LEU A 26 -5.08 15.28 7.41
N GLN A 27 -5.11 16.60 7.19
CA GLN A 27 -5.21 17.59 8.25
C GLN A 27 -6.43 17.40 9.15
N PRO A 28 -7.67 17.18 8.66
CA PRO A 28 -8.85 16.95 9.51
C PRO A 28 -8.70 15.73 10.41
N VAL A 29 -8.02 14.67 9.92
CA VAL A 29 -7.75 13.47 10.70
C VAL A 29 -6.78 13.77 11.84
N LEU A 30 -5.72 14.53 11.55
CA LEU A 30 -4.74 14.93 12.56
C LEU A 30 -5.36 15.87 13.61
N ASP A 31 -6.19 16.82 13.21
CA ASP A 31 -6.87 17.73 14.11
C ASP A 31 -7.77 16.97 15.11
N GLN A 32 -8.40 15.89 14.65
CA GLN A 32 -9.28 15.06 15.48
C GLN A 32 -8.50 14.07 16.36
N TYR A 33 -7.44 13.44 15.84
CA TYR A 33 -6.83 12.28 16.49
C TYR A 33 -5.41 12.52 17.04
N ALA A 34 -4.67 13.54 16.59
CA ALA A 34 -3.26 13.71 16.97
C ALA A 34 -3.03 13.84 18.49
N LYS A 35 -3.98 14.40 19.22
CA LYS A 35 -3.92 14.60 20.68
C LYS A 35 -4.54 13.46 21.49
N VAL A 36 -5.15 12.47 20.83
CA VAL A 36 -5.82 11.34 21.50
C VAL A 36 -4.81 10.22 21.77
N PRO A 37 -4.58 9.81 23.02
CA PRO A 37 -3.68 8.70 23.33
C PRO A 37 -4.12 7.41 22.64
N GLY A 38 -3.18 6.70 22.01
CA GLY A 38 -3.45 5.42 21.35
C GLY A 38 -4.05 5.50 19.94
N SER A 39 -4.30 6.69 19.40
CA SER A 39 -4.93 6.89 18.08
C SER A 39 -4.00 6.65 16.88
N LEU A 40 -2.73 6.33 17.10
CA LEU A 40 -1.75 6.19 16.02
C LEU A 40 -2.22 5.23 14.91
N ILE A 41 -2.76 4.05 15.27
CA ILE A 41 -3.24 3.07 14.30
C ILE A 41 -4.38 3.66 13.46
N THR A 42 -5.31 4.36 14.08
CA THR A 42 -6.44 5.03 13.39
C THR A 42 -5.94 6.11 12.41
N ILE A 43 -4.93 6.90 12.82
CA ILE A 43 -4.32 7.91 11.93
C ILE A 43 -3.67 7.24 10.73
N LEU A 44 -2.91 6.15 10.94
CA LEU A 44 -2.24 5.42 9.87
C LEU A 44 -3.24 4.75 8.91
N GLN A 45 -4.33 4.19 9.41
CA GLN A 45 -5.41 3.63 8.59
C GLN A 45 -6.01 4.70 7.67
N LYS A 46 -6.43 5.82 8.26
CA LYS A 46 -7.01 6.94 7.50
C LYS A 46 -6.03 7.56 6.51
N ALA A 47 -4.75 7.67 6.87
CA ALA A 47 -3.71 8.14 5.97
C ALA A 47 -3.54 7.18 4.78
N GLN A 48 -3.57 5.86 5.03
CA GLN A 48 -3.49 4.85 3.98
C GLN A 48 -4.75 4.84 3.10
N ASP A 49 -5.94 5.08 3.67
CA ASP A 49 -7.20 5.19 2.90
C ASP A 49 -7.15 6.39 1.93
N ILE A 50 -6.53 7.50 2.36
CA ILE A 50 -6.40 8.72 1.55
C ILE A 50 -5.34 8.55 0.44
N TYR A 51 -4.15 8.04 0.80
CA TYR A 51 -2.98 8.02 -0.12
C TYR A 51 -2.69 6.65 -0.73
N GLY A 52 -3.43 5.60 -0.36
CA GLY A 52 -3.23 4.22 -0.81
C GLY A 52 -2.07 3.50 -0.11
N TYR A 53 -1.07 4.22 0.40
CA TYR A 53 0.08 3.69 1.12
C TYR A 53 0.67 4.74 2.08
N LEU A 54 1.57 4.32 2.97
CA LEU A 54 2.24 5.17 3.95
C LEU A 54 3.65 5.52 3.46
N SER A 55 3.80 6.64 2.77
CA SER A 55 5.13 7.13 2.36
C SER A 55 5.95 7.60 3.57
N VAL A 56 7.27 7.68 3.41
CA VAL A 56 8.17 8.24 4.42
C VAL A 56 7.78 9.68 4.76
N ASP A 57 7.35 10.46 3.76
CA ASP A 57 6.91 11.84 3.97
C ASP A 57 5.60 11.91 4.77
N THR A 58 4.65 10.99 4.52
CA THR A 58 3.43 10.85 5.32
C THR A 58 3.75 10.51 6.78
N ILE A 59 4.68 9.58 7.02
CA ILE A 59 5.13 9.19 8.36
C ILE A 59 5.77 10.38 9.10
N ASN A 60 6.62 11.13 8.41
CA ASN A 60 7.26 12.32 8.98
C ASN A 60 6.22 13.40 9.30
N TYR A 61 5.26 13.64 8.43
CA TYR A 61 4.19 14.60 8.68
C TYR A 61 3.31 14.22 9.87
N ILE A 62 2.94 12.94 10.01
CA ILE A 62 2.23 12.41 11.19
C ILE A 62 3.09 12.58 12.45
N SER A 63 4.39 12.35 12.36
CA SER A 63 5.32 12.54 13.49
C SER A 63 5.36 13.98 13.96
N GLU A 64 5.45 14.94 13.05
CA GLU A 64 5.42 16.39 13.36
C GLU A 64 4.11 16.79 14.06
N ALA A 65 2.97 16.27 13.59
CA ALA A 65 1.66 16.60 14.13
C ALA A 65 1.36 15.95 15.49
N THR A 66 1.83 14.71 15.70
CA THR A 66 1.53 13.91 16.90
C THR A 66 2.62 13.99 17.97
N GLY A 67 3.85 14.42 17.62
CA GLY A 67 5.02 14.38 18.49
C GLY A 67 5.59 12.95 18.70
N ILE A 68 5.05 11.95 18.01
CA ILE A 68 5.53 10.56 18.09
C ILE A 68 6.76 10.42 17.17
N LYS A 69 7.86 9.83 17.68
CA LYS A 69 9.08 9.64 16.89
C LYS A 69 8.80 8.84 15.61
N PRO A 70 9.36 9.23 14.44
CA PRO A 70 9.16 8.51 13.17
C PRO A 70 9.47 7.02 13.24
N ALA A 71 10.53 6.65 13.96
CA ALA A 71 10.91 5.25 14.15
C ALA A 71 9.82 4.41 14.85
N LYS A 72 9.08 5.00 15.80
CA LYS A 72 7.95 4.32 16.45
C LYS A 72 6.78 4.16 15.50
N ILE A 73 6.48 5.17 14.69
CA ILE A 73 5.42 5.13 13.69
C ILE A 73 5.74 4.06 12.64
N TYR A 74 6.98 4.06 12.14
CA TYR A 74 7.47 3.07 11.18
C TYR A 74 7.42 1.65 11.75
N GLY A 75 7.82 1.46 13.01
CA GLY A 75 7.72 0.17 13.70
C GLY A 75 6.29 -0.35 13.80
N VAL A 76 5.30 0.52 14.03
CA VAL A 76 3.88 0.14 13.99
C VAL A 76 3.45 -0.21 12.56
N ALA A 77 3.83 0.60 11.57
CA ALA A 77 3.48 0.37 10.18
C ALA A 77 4.07 -0.94 9.61
N THR A 78 5.26 -1.35 10.05
CA THR A 78 5.88 -2.63 9.64
C THR A 78 5.37 -3.84 10.43
N PHE A 79 4.92 -3.63 11.66
CA PHE A 79 4.39 -4.72 12.51
C PHE A 79 3.02 -5.22 12.04
N TYR A 80 2.14 -4.33 11.61
CA TYR A 80 0.80 -4.69 11.18
C TYR A 80 0.74 -4.90 9.67
N ALA A 81 0.47 -6.12 9.21
CA ALA A 81 0.41 -6.51 7.80
C ALA A 81 -0.61 -5.73 6.94
N GLN A 82 -1.56 -5.04 7.57
CA GLN A 82 -2.53 -4.18 6.87
C GLN A 82 -1.91 -2.92 6.27
N PHE A 83 -0.75 -2.46 6.79
CA PHE A 83 -0.11 -1.24 6.30
C PHE A 83 0.83 -1.52 5.14
N ARG A 84 0.81 -0.61 4.18
CA ARG A 84 1.61 -0.65 2.97
C ARG A 84 2.58 0.51 2.96
N LEU A 85 3.86 0.22 2.77
CA LEU A 85 4.93 1.22 2.71
C LEU A 85 5.37 1.53 1.28
N GLN A 86 4.86 0.76 0.31
CA GLN A 86 5.10 0.95 -1.11
C GLN A 86 3.79 1.29 -1.81
N PRO A 87 3.84 2.09 -2.89
CA PRO A 87 2.67 2.35 -3.70
C PRO A 87 2.15 1.05 -4.32
N ILE A 88 0.84 0.91 -4.39
CA ILE A 88 0.18 -0.18 -5.11
C ILE A 88 -0.17 0.27 -6.52
N GLY A 89 -0.15 -0.69 -7.45
CA GLY A 89 -0.62 -0.47 -8.81
C GLY A 89 -2.13 -0.23 -8.88
N LYS A 90 -2.61 0.10 -10.07
CA LYS A 90 -4.03 0.29 -10.35
C LYS A 90 -4.87 -0.93 -9.99
N TYR A 91 -4.32 -2.13 -10.19
CA TYR A 91 -4.94 -3.41 -9.89
C TYR A 91 -4.12 -4.17 -8.85
N LEU A 92 -4.75 -4.47 -7.71
CA LEU A 92 -4.17 -5.31 -6.68
C LEU A 92 -4.62 -6.76 -6.89
N VAL A 93 -3.70 -7.61 -7.34
CA VAL A 93 -3.92 -9.04 -7.56
C VAL A 93 -3.65 -9.79 -6.26
N MET A 94 -4.67 -10.38 -5.66
CA MET A 94 -4.58 -11.15 -4.44
C MET A 94 -4.72 -12.64 -4.75
N LEU A 95 -3.68 -13.43 -4.48
CA LEU A 95 -3.69 -14.89 -4.62
C LEU A 95 -3.95 -15.55 -3.26
N CYS A 96 -4.90 -16.46 -3.23
CA CYS A 96 -5.23 -17.21 -2.03
C CYS A 96 -4.24 -18.34 -1.79
N GLN A 97 -3.55 -18.33 -0.64
CA GLN A 97 -2.63 -19.37 -0.18
C GLN A 97 -3.24 -20.27 0.89
N GLY A 98 -4.57 -20.23 1.06
CA GLY A 98 -5.29 -21.09 2.00
C GLY A 98 -5.18 -22.57 1.63
N THR A 99 -5.37 -23.47 2.61
CA THR A 99 -5.19 -24.92 2.45
C THR A 99 -5.91 -25.50 1.23
N ALA A 100 -7.17 -25.11 0.98
CA ALA A 100 -7.92 -25.59 -0.17
C ALA A 100 -7.27 -25.16 -1.50
N CYS A 101 -6.80 -23.91 -1.61
CA CYS A 101 -6.11 -23.42 -2.79
C CYS A 101 -4.76 -24.09 -2.98
N HIS A 102 -4.00 -24.28 -1.89
CA HIS A 102 -2.70 -24.95 -1.93
C HIS A 102 -2.81 -26.39 -2.44
N VAL A 103 -3.76 -27.17 -1.91
CA VAL A 103 -4.02 -28.55 -2.38
C VAL A 103 -4.47 -28.59 -3.85
N ASN A 104 -5.13 -27.54 -4.33
CA ASN A 104 -5.57 -27.42 -5.72
C ASN A 104 -4.56 -26.68 -6.62
N GLY A 105 -3.30 -26.54 -6.20
CA GLY A 105 -2.21 -26.07 -7.03
C GLY A 105 -2.03 -24.54 -7.05
N ALA A 106 -2.31 -23.84 -5.95
CA ALA A 106 -2.09 -22.39 -5.85
C ALA A 106 -0.64 -21.98 -6.17
N GLU A 107 0.36 -22.81 -5.83
CA GLU A 107 1.77 -22.56 -6.16
C GLU A 107 2.00 -22.44 -7.67
N MET A 108 1.38 -23.32 -8.47
CA MET A 108 1.48 -23.28 -9.93
C MET A 108 0.83 -22.02 -10.52
N ILE A 109 -0.22 -21.51 -9.87
CA ILE A 109 -0.88 -20.27 -10.28
C ILE A 109 -0.01 -19.07 -9.93
N GLU A 110 0.59 -19.07 -8.73
CA GLU A 110 1.53 -18.03 -8.31
C GLU A 110 2.74 -17.93 -9.24
N GLU A 111 3.38 -19.08 -9.56
CA GLU A 111 4.48 -19.13 -10.53
C GLU A 111 4.07 -18.52 -11.87
N ALA A 112 2.91 -18.91 -12.40
CA ALA A 112 2.41 -18.39 -13.68
C ALA A 112 2.16 -16.87 -13.64
N VAL A 113 1.65 -16.33 -12.54
CA VAL A 113 1.45 -14.89 -12.36
C VAL A 113 2.79 -14.17 -12.24
N CYS A 114 3.71 -14.69 -11.42
CA CYS A 114 5.06 -14.11 -11.26
C CYS A 114 5.83 -14.08 -12.57
N GLU A 115 5.80 -15.17 -13.36
CA GLU A 115 6.43 -15.23 -14.66
C GLU A 115 5.80 -14.26 -15.67
N HIS A 116 4.45 -14.21 -15.71
CA HIS A 116 3.71 -13.39 -16.66
C HIS A 116 3.86 -11.89 -16.40
N LEU A 117 3.83 -11.47 -15.14
CA LEU A 117 3.95 -10.07 -14.72
C LEU A 117 5.41 -9.65 -14.45
N ASN A 118 6.34 -10.62 -14.38
CA ASN A 118 7.75 -10.42 -14.02
C ASN A 118 7.92 -9.70 -12.66
N ILE A 119 7.11 -10.06 -11.66
CA ILE A 119 7.15 -9.54 -10.30
C ILE A 119 7.04 -10.69 -9.29
N LYS A 120 7.41 -10.40 -8.05
CA LYS A 120 7.25 -11.30 -6.89
C LYS A 120 6.13 -10.83 -5.98
N ASP A 121 5.82 -11.66 -4.99
CA ASP A 121 4.88 -11.29 -3.93
C ASP A 121 5.30 -9.98 -3.23
N GLY A 122 4.34 -9.06 -3.10
CA GLY A 122 4.54 -7.72 -2.56
C GLY A 122 5.08 -6.69 -3.54
N GLU A 123 5.41 -7.06 -4.78
CA GLU A 123 5.96 -6.15 -5.78
C GLU A 123 4.88 -5.61 -6.74
N THR A 124 5.20 -4.47 -7.35
CA THR A 124 4.38 -3.81 -8.36
C THR A 124 5.11 -3.83 -9.71
N THR A 125 4.38 -4.06 -10.80
CA THR A 125 4.93 -4.00 -12.16
C THR A 125 5.53 -2.63 -12.47
N GLU A 126 6.55 -2.56 -13.33
CA GLU A 126 7.24 -1.31 -13.69
C GLU A 126 6.30 -0.26 -14.30
N ASP A 127 5.24 -0.70 -14.97
CA ASP A 127 4.18 0.15 -15.53
C ASP A 127 3.20 0.69 -14.45
N GLY A 128 3.34 0.25 -13.18
CA GLY A 128 2.47 0.65 -12.07
C GLY A 128 1.06 0.08 -12.18
N LEU A 129 0.83 -0.90 -13.04
CA LEU A 129 -0.51 -1.43 -13.31
C LEU A 129 -0.93 -2.48 -12.30
N PHE A 130 -0.10 -3.49 -12.06
CA PHE A 130 -0.40 -4.60 -11.17
C PHE A 130 0.49 -4.62 -9.95
N THR A 131 -0.10 -4.96 -8.80
CA THR A 131 0.63 -5.36 -7.58
C THR A 131 0.19 -6.76 -7.19
N LEU A 132 1.14 -7.65 -6.98
CA LEU A 132 0.86 -9.01 -6.50
C LEU A 132 0.90 -9.04 -4.98
N ASN A 133 -0.07 -9.71 -4.36
CA ASN A 133 -0.11 -9.92 -2.92
C ASN A 133 -0.70 -11.29 -2.58
N ASN A 134 0.09 -12.13 -1.95
CA ASN A 134 -0.37 -13.42 -1.43
C ASN A 134 -1.15 -13.21 -0.13
N VAL A 135 -2.33 -13.78 -0.05
CA VAL A 135 -3.20 -13.68 1.13
C VAL A 135 -3.47 -15.06 1.71
N ALA A 136 -3.57 -15.12 3.04
CA ALA A 136 -3.76 -16.38 3.75
C ALA A 136 -5.05 -17.10 3.35
N CYS A 137 -6.17 -16.38 3.15
CA CYS A 137 -7.43 -16.95 2.68
C CYS A 137 -8.39 -15.86 2.21
N LEU A 138 -9.03 -16.08 1.04
CA LEU A 138 -10.08 -15.22 0.49
C LEU A 138 -11.51 -15.67 0.87
N GLY A 139 -11.65 -16.81 1.55
CA GLY A 139 -12.95 -17.33 1.97
C GLY A 139 -13.75 -18.07 0.88
N CYS A 140 -13.26 -18.14 -0.38
CA CYS A 140 -13.93 -18.76 -1.52
C CYS A 140 -13.45 -20.19 -1.80
N CYS A 141 -13.33 -21.05 -0.77
CA CYS A 141 -12.69 -22.36 -0.85
C CYS A 141 -13.32 -23.34 -1.84
N SER A 142 -14.62 -23.20 -2.11
CA SER A 142 -15.33 -24.02 -3.11
C SER A 142 -14.91 -23.74 -4.55
N LEU A 143 -14.25 -22.60 -4.78
CA LEU A 143 -13.77 -22.14 -6.10
C LEU A 143 -12.25 -22.30 -6.24
N ALA A 144 -11.59 -22.98 -5.31
CA ALA A 144 -10.13 -23.11 -5.29
C ALA A 144 -9.56 -23.74 -6.59
N PRO A 145 -8.40 -23.26 -7.11
CA PRO A 145 -7.63 -22.08 -6.67
C PRO A 145 -8.29 -20.75 -7.03
N VAL A 146 -8.13 -19.73 -6.16
CA VAL A 146 -8.85 -18.44 -6.28
C VAL A 146 -7.88 -17.27 -6.32
N MET A 147 -8.18 -16.32 -7.20
CA MET A 147 -7.57 -15.00 -7.28
C MET A 147 -8.67 -13.94 -7.14
N MET A 148 -8.36 -12.84 -6.48
CA MET A 148 -9.20 -11.65 -6.45
C MET A 148 -8.39 -10.47 -7.00
N VAL A 149 -8.99 -9.69 -7.88
CA VAL A 149 -8.41 -8.45 -8.40
C VAL A 149 -9.22 -7.29 -7.87
N ARG A 150 -8.57 -6.44 -7.11
CA ARG A 150 -9.15 -5.22 -6.56
C ARG A 150 -8.73 -4.02 -7.37
N SER A 151 -9.71 -3.18 -7.74
CA SER A 151 -9.49 -1.90 -8.42
C SER A 151 -10.37 -0.80 -7.81
N ALA A 152 -10.26 0.43 -8.32
CA ALA A 152 -11.13 1.53 -7.93
C ALA A 152 -12.61 1.26 -8.31
N ASP A 153 -12.85 0.47 -9.36
CA ASP A 153 -14.18 0.13 -9.88
C ASP A 153 -14.86 -1.01 -9.10
N GLY A 154 -14.11 -1.72 -8.26
CA GLY A 154 -14.60 -2.82 -7.44
C GLY A 154 -13.65 -4.02 -7.37
N ASP A 155 -14.12 -5.07 -6.70
CA ASP A 155 -13.39 -6.33 -6.49
C ASP A 155 -13.96 -7.42 -7.41
N GLU A 156 -13.14 -8.01 -8.27
CA GLU A 156 -13.47 -9.14 -9.13
C GLU A 156 -12.83 -10.43 -8.61
N THR A 157 -13.61 -11.51 -8.46
CA THR A 157 -13.13 -12.80 -7.95
C THR A 157 -13.15 -13.86 -9.04
N TYR A 158 -12.02 -14.52 -9.23
CA TYR A 158 -11.82 -15.58 -10.23
C TYR A 158 -11.46 -16.89 -9.56
N GLY A 159 -12.24 -17.93 -9.83
CA GLY A 159 -12.04 -19.25 -9.25
C GLY A 159 -11.76 -20.33 -10.30
N SER A 160 -11.42 -21.54 -9.80
CA SER A 160 -11.05 -22.69 -10.63
C SER A 160 -9.98 -22.31 -11.65
N LEU A 161 -8.91 -21.71 -11.16
CA LEU A 161 -7.84 -21.16 -11.99
C LEU A 161 -6.95 -22.26 -12.57
N THR A 162 -6.52 -22.05 -13.81
CA THR A 162 -5.41 -22.76 -14.47
C THR A 162 -4.37 -21.75 -14.92
N LYS A 163 -3.16 -22.21 -15.27
CA LYS A 163 -2.09 -21.31 -15.74
C LYS A 163 -2.55 -20.46 -16.94
N GLU A 164 -3.22 -21.08 -17.89
CA GLU A 164 -3.72 -20.41 -19.11
C GLU A 164 -4.87 -19.43 -18.80
N LYS A 165 -5.71 -19.79 -17.83
CA LYS A 165 -6.83 -18.95 -17.44
C LYS A 165 -6.37 -17.68 -16.73
N VAL A 166 -5.38 -17.80 -15.82
CA VAL A 166 -4.89 -16.64 -15.06
C VAL A 166 -4.14 -15.65 -15.96
N THR A 167 -3.30 -16.13 -16.89
CA THR A 167 -2.59 -15.25 -17.83
C THR A 167 -3.56 -14.51 -18.75
N ARG A 168 -4.56 -15.21 -19.27
CA ARG A 168 -5.60 -14.57 -20.09
C ARG A 168 -6.39 -13.49 -19.32
N ILE A 169 -6.75 -13.75 -18.07
CA ILE A 169 -7.45 -12.76 -17.23
C ILE A 169 -6.58 -11.51 -17.03
N LEU A 170 -5.29 -11.68 -16.75
CA LEU A 170 -4.37 -10.56 -16.58
C LEU A 170 -4.20 -9.74 -17.86
N ASP A 171 -4.14 -10.41 -19.03
CA ASP A 171 -4.09 -9.73 -20.32
C ASP A 171 -5.38 -8.95 -20.61
N GLU A 172 -6.56 -9.55 -20.37
CA GLU A 172 -7.86 -8.89 -20.50
C GLU A 172 -7.98 -7.64 -19.59
N ILE A 173 -7.42 -7.70 -18.36
CA ILE A 173 -7.39 -6.56 -17.44
C ILE A 173 -6.43 -5.48 -17.97
N ARG A 174 -5.27 -5.89 -18.50
CA ARG A 174 -4.29 -4.96 -19.09
C ARG A 174 -4.86 -4.23 -20.31
N GLU A 175 -5.66 -4.90 -21.15
CA GLU A 175 -6.31 -4.28 -22.30
C GLU A 175 -7.41 -3.29 -21.91
N ARG A 176 -8.02 -3.46 -20.72
CA ARG A 176 -9.06 -2.56 -20.19
C ARG A 176 -8.48 -1.37 -19.43
N ALA A 177 -7.17 -1.36 -19.13
CA ALA A 177 -6.50 -0.37 -18.28
C ALA A 177 -6.22 0.95 -18.98
#